data_77022669353cdadcfb8d600a1dab5b50
#
_entry.id   77022669353cdadcfb8d600a1dab5b50
#
_cell.length_a   1.000
_cell.length_b   1.000
_cell.length_c   1.000
_cell.angle_alpha   90.00
_cell.angle_beta   90.00
_cell.angle_gamma   90.00
#
_symmetry.space_group_name_H-M   'P 1'
#
loop_
_entity.id
_entity.type
_entity.pdbx_description
1 polymer ?
#
loop_
_entity_poly.entity_id
_entity_poly.type
_entity_poly.pdbx_seq_one_letter_code
_entity_poly.pdbx_strand_id
1 'polypeptide(L)'
;MNGEISQPRFTCALGAQNTVLAIPRAIPVVHSGPGCSGVVHEFATSGYQGECYAGGNQVPSTNTDESNVVFGGEKKLRSEVEGALKVMKGDLFVLLSGCTAGIIGDNTASVAKSFAEQGLPVVGAETSGFKGTSYVGHEIVEKAIIDQFVGDVRPAVEKGLVNVFADVPAQNPFWRGDLAALKELIEKLGLKVNILFGTSSAGVSEWKNIPNAEFNLLVSPWVGLDVVEHLKKKYGTPYLHYPVLPVGGNESSRFLREVGKFAGLKKEFVESVIECEEKIFYDYFVGTADFFATLLINLPYELYVTGDSLSSIGITKFLEDEVGYIPKGVFVTDNPNQKNEDFVRRVFEAEFPEHKDTLVFEPDSEKIKFAIEPELKKSGRAVVFGSDWERTYTKKTGNIFLYSSAPINQQLILSKTYVGYQGGLRLMEDIYNTMFEGKTITGQTFQEKLGS
;
A
#
# COMPACT_ATOMS: atom_id res chain seq x y z
N MET A 1 26.69 8.08 2.05
CA MET A 1 27.19 7.07 1.10
C MET A 1 26.02 6.58 0.29
N ASN A 2 25.90 6.95 -0.99
CA ASN A 2 24.91 6.36 -1.88
C ASN A 2 25.39 4.94 -2.22
N GLY A 3 25.21 4.00 -1.28
CA GLY A 3 25.47 2.61 -1.53
C GLY A 3 24.41 2.03 -2.47
N GLU A 4 24.83 1.14 -3.34
CA GLU A 4 23.92 0.36 -4.17
C GLU A 4 22.93 -0.39 -3.29
N ILE A 5 21.63 -0.32 -3.64
CA ILE A 5 20.57 -1.05 -2.94
C ILE A 5 20.49 -2.43 -3.57
N SER A 6 20.77 -3.49 -2.81
CA SER A 6 20.85 -4.86 -3.33
C SER A 6 19.50 -5.58 -3.32
N GLN A 7 18.63 -5.29 -2.35
CA GLN A 7 17.34 -5.95 -2.15
C GLN A 7 16.20 -4.97 -1.88
N PRO A 8 15.80 -4.14 -2.87
CA PRO A 8 14.73 -3.17 -2.69
C PRO A 8 13.34 -3.83 -2.66
N ARG A 9 12.41 -3.27 -1.87
CA ARG A 9 10.99 -3.69 -1.83
C ARG A 9 10.12 -2.93 -2.81
N PHE A 10 10.71 -2.14 -3.66
CA PHE A 10 10.05 -1.37 -4.71
C PHE A 10 10.75 -1.60 -6.05
N THR A 11 10.05 -1.28 -7.11
CA THR A 11 10.62 -1.19 -8.45
C THR A 11 10.85 0.28 -8.83
N CYS A 12 11.39 0.55 -10.02
CA CYS A 12 11.45 1.92 -10.55
C CYS A 12 10.03 2.43 -10.88
N ALA A 13 9.91 3.71 -11.28
CA ALA A 13 8.64 4.36 -11.57
C ALA A 13 7.75 3.60 -12.58
N LEU A 14 8.33 2.77 -13.45
CA LEU A 14 7.58 1.90 -14.36
C LEU A 14 6.75 0.82 -13.62
N GLY A 15 7.02 0.58 -12.33
CA GLY A 15 6.16 -0.20 -11.44
C GLY A 15 4.74 0.35 -11.30
N ALA A 16 4.48 1.56 -11.78
CA ALA A 16 3.15 2.11 -12.02
C ALA A 16 2.24 1.23 -12.91
N GLN A 17 2.79 0.23 -13.61
CA GLN A 17 2.00 -0.82 -14.25
C GLN A 17 1.03 -1.46 -13.25
N ASN A 18 1.46 -1.70 -12.01
CA ASN A 18 0.63 -2.29 -10.97
C ASN A 18 -0.53 -1.36 -10.56
N THR A 19 -0.29 -0.05 -10.55
CA THR A 19 -1.35 0.95 -10.34
C THR A 19 -2.43 0.87 -11.40
N VAL A 20 -2.02 0.77 -12.67
CA VAL A 20 -2.99 0.66 -13.79
C VAL A 20 -3.73 -0.67 -13.74
N LEU A 21 -3.04 -1.79 -13.48
CA LEU A 21 -3.65 -3.11 -13.35
C LEU A 21 -4.65 -3.20 -12.18
N ALA A 22 -4.46 -2.39 -11.14
CA ALA A 22 -5.39 -2.32 -10.02
C ALA A 22 -6.69 -1.57 -10.34
N ILE A 23 -6.74 -0.80 -11.42
CA ILE A 23 -7.97 -0.14 -11.88
C ILE A 23 -8.76 -1.14 -12.74
N PRO A 24 -9.98 -1.53 -12.34
CA PRO A 24 -10.77 -2.45 -13.13
C PRO A 24 -10.93 -2.01 -14.59
N ARG A 25 -10.59 -2.90 -15.52
CA ARG A 25 -10.64 -2.68 -16.97
C ARG A 25 -9.67 -1.61 -17.52
N ALA A 26 -8.68 -1.17 -16.74
CA ALA A 26 -7.57 -0.39 -17.28
C ALA A 26 -6.43 -1.30 -17.74
N ILE A 27 -5.75 -0.91 -18.81
CA ILE A 27 -4.70 -1.68 -19.45
C ILE A 27 -3.44 -0.82 -19.56
N PRO A 28 -2.32 -1.20 -18.91
CA PRO A 28 -1.05 -0.54 -19.11
C PRO A 28 -0.46 -0.96 -20.47
N VAL A 29 0.09 -0.02 -21.21
CA VAL A 29 0.86 -0.26 -22.44
C VAL A 29 2.27 0.26 -22.23
N VAL A 30 3.25 -0.61 -22.19
CA VAL A 30 4.62 -0.25 -21.84
C VAL A 30 5.43 0.08 -23.07
N HIS A 31 6.02 1.26 -23.09
CA HIS A 31 6.97 1.68 -24.10
C HIS A 31 8.41 1.57 -23.57
N SER A 32 8.98 0.38 -23.71
CA SER A 32 10.32 0.05 -23.20
C SER A 32 10.87 -1.23 -23.83
N GLY A 33 12.07 -1.62 -23.43
CA GLY A 33 12.64 -2.93 -23.75
C GLY A 33 11.90 -4.09 -23.05
N PRO A 34 12.10 -5.34 -23.52
CA PRO A 34 11.31 -6.50 -23.12
C PRO A 34 11.44 -6.87 -21.62
N GLY A 35 12.56 -6.56 -20.99
CA GLY A 35 12.79 -6.90 -19.58
C GLY A 35 11.92 -6.12 -18.60
N CYS A 36 11.49 -4.91 -18.96
CA CYS A 36 10.79 -4.01 -18.04
C CYS A 36 9.39 -4.50 -17.64
N SER A 37 8.63 -5.03 -18.60
CA SER A 37 7.32 -5.63 -18.32
C SER A 37 7.44 -6.96 -17.57
N GLY A 38 8.46 -7.76 -17.88
CA GLY A 38 8.73 -9.05 -17.21
C GLY A 38 9.00 -8.92 -15.74
N VAL A 39 9.86 -7.97 -15.34
CA VAL A 39 10.20 -7.71 -13.93
C VAL A 39 8.96 -7.30 -13.11
N VAL A 40 8.11 -6.43 -13.67
CA VAL A 40 6.89 -6.00 -12.99
C VAL A 40 5.87 -7.14 -12.91
N HIS A 41 5.79 -7.97 -13.96
CA HIS A 41 4.94 -9.16 -13.94
C HIS A 41 5.35 -10.12 -12.82
N GLU A 42 6.64 -10.40 -12.67
CA GLU A 42 7.16 -11.26 -11.61
C GLU A 42 6.85 -10.68 -10.23
N PHE A 43 7.02 -9.39 -10.03
CA PHE A 43 6.70 -8.71 -8.78
C PHE A 43 5.19 -8.75 -8.47
N ALA A 44 4.33 -8.52 -9.47
CA ALA A 44 2.88 -8.54 -9.29
C ALA A 44 2.32 -9.94 -9.04
N THR A 45 2.98 -10.98 -9.52
CA THR A 45 2.58 -12.38 -9.26
C THR A 45 3.13 -12.92 -7.96
N SER A 46 4.15 -12.29 -7.39
CA SER A 46 4.70 -12.59 -6.08
C SER A 46 3.60 -12.43 -5.00
N GLY A 47 3.45 -13.41 -4.13
CA GLY A 47 2.45 -13.39 -3.07
C GLY A 47 1.01 -13.56 -3.54
N TYR A 48 0.81 -14.01 -4.76
CA TYR A 48 -0.53 -14.19 -5.33
C TYR A 48 -1.40 -12.93 -5.31
N GLN A 49 -0.77 -11.77 -5.41
CA GLN A 49 -1.44 -10.48 -5.38
C GLN A 49 -2.02 -10.06 -6.74
N GLY A 50 -1.68 -10.79 -7.79
CA GLY A 50 -2.08 -10.46 -9.15
C GLY A 50 -3.59 -10.63 -9.35
N GLU A 51 -4.31 -9.54 -9.47
CA GLU A 51 -5.57 -9.53 -10.19
C GLU A 51 -5.28 -9.25 -11.64
N CYS A 52 -5.66 -10.22 -12.46
CA CYS A 52 -5.51 -10.10 -13.88
C CYS A 52 -6.86 -9.78 -14.48
N TYR A 53 -7.08 -8.56 -14.85
CA TYR A 53 -8.15 -8.28 -15.76
C TYR A 53 -7.78 -8.80 -17.17
N ALA A 54 -8.74 -9.26 -17.94
CA ALA A 54 -8.54 -9.82 -19.27
C ALA A 54 -7.72 -11.12 -19.36
N GLY A 55 -7.72 -11.94 -18.32
CA GLY A 55 -7.20 -13.32 -18.38
C GLY A 55 -5.70 -13.44 -18.15
N GLY A 56 -5.08 -12.49 -17.51
CA GLY A 56 -3.70 -12.54 -17.10
C GLY A 56 -3.07 -11.15 -16.92
N ASN A 57 -1.95 -11.10 -16.23
CA ASN A 57 -1.11 -9.89 -16.13
C ASN A 57 -0.45 -9.56 -17.51
N GLN A 58 -1.22 -9.64 -18.59
CA GLN A 58 -0.70 -9.37 -19.91
C GLN A 58 -0.61 -7.86 -20.10
N VAL A 59 0.61 -7.39 -20.18
CA VAL A 59 0.94 -5.99 -20.40
C VAL A 59 1.49 -5.87 -21.81
N PRO A 60 0.75 -5.26 -22.76
CA PRO A 60 1.27 -4.92 -24.08
C PRO A 60 2.56 -4.13 -23.95
N SER A 61 3.58 -4.50 -24.69
CA SER A 61 4.88 -3.85 -24.63
C SER A 61 5.49 -3.69 -26.02
N THR A 62 6.04 -2.54 -26.28
CA THR A 62 6.72 -2.27 -27.56
C THR A 62 7.95 -3.15 -27.77
N ASN A 63 8.54 -3.68 -26.72
CA ASN A 63 9.78 -4.45 -26.81
C ASN A 63 10.81 -3.76 -27.72
N THR A 64 11.13 -2.51 -27.36
CA THR A 64 12.07 -1.68 -28.11
C THR A 64 13.42 -2.37 -28.28
N ASP A 65 13.95 -2.33 -29.49
CA ASP A 65 15.23 -2.88 -29.89
C ASP A 65 16.23 -1.77 -30.27
N GLU A 66 17.42 -2.14 -30.68
CA GLU A 66 18.49 -1.23 -31.07
C GLU A 66 18.08 -0.27 -32.19
N SER A 67 17.27 -0.72 -33.15
CA SER A 67 16.79 0.13 -34.24
C SER A 67 15.86 1.23 -33.73
N ASN A 68 15.04 0.93 -32.72
CA ASN A 68 14.18 1.93 -32.08
C ASN A 68 14.99 2.96 -31.27
N VAL A 69 16.11 2.53 -30.69
CA VAL A 69 17.01 3.46 -29.97
C VAL A 69 17.65 4.46 -30.95
N VAL A 70 18.00 4.00 -32.15
CA VAL A 70 18.66 4.84 -33.14
C VAL A 70 17.69 5.74 -33.92
N PHE A 71 16.52 5.22 -34.29
CA PHE A 71 15.57 5.88 -35.20
C PHE A 71 14.29 6.40 -34.51
N GLY A 72 14.15 6.21 -33.19
CA GLY A 72 12.94 6.51 -32.45
C GLY A 72 11.96 5.35 -32.41
N GLY A 73 11.21 5.22 -31.30
CA GLY A 73 10.26 4.16 -31.04
C GLY A 73 8.80 4.55 -31.16
N GLU A 74 8.45 5.82 -31.36
CA GLU A 74 7.05 6.31 -31.38
C GLU A 74 6.18 5.57 -32.42
N LYS A 75 6.73 5.22 -33.59
CA LYS A 75 5.99 4.48 -34.62
C LYS A 75 5.59 3.09 -34.11
N LYS A 76 6.50 2.43 -33.40
CA LYS A 76 6.25 1.12 -32.79
C LYS A 76 5.24 1.22 -31.66
N LEU A 77 5.33 2.27 -30.83
CA LEU A 77 4.34 2.57 -29.78
C LEU A 77 2.93 2.74 -30.36
N ARG A 78 2.77 3.53 -31.44
CA ARG A 78 1.48 3.70 -32.12
C ARG A 78 0.90 2.37 -32.58
N SER A 79 1.72 1.55 -33.24
CA SER A 79 1.30 0.22 -33.69
C SER A 79 0.88 -0.70 -32.54
N GLU A 80 1.61 -0.65 -31.41
CA GLU A 80 1.28 -1.43 -30.21
C GLU A 80 -0.04 -0.99 -29.60
N VAL A 81 -0.28 0.32 -29.48
CA VAL A 81 -1.55 0.87 -28.97
C VAL A 81 -2.72 0.49 -29.88
N GLU A 82 -2.57 0.60 -31.20
CA GLU A 82 -3.59 0.17 -32.17
C GLU A 82 -3.90 -1.32 -32.05
N GLY A 83 -2.87 -2.14 -31.84
CA GLY A 83 -3.00 -3.57 -31.60
C GLY A 83 -3.77 -3.86 -30.31
N ALA A 84 -3.35 -3.21 -29.20
CA ALA A 84 -3.98 -3.37 -27.89
C ALA A 84 -5.46 -2.97 -27.93
N LEU A 85 -5.79 -1.84 -28.54
CA LEU A 85 -7.18 -1.37 -28.71
C LEU A 85 -8.07 -2.33 -29.51
N LYS A 86 -7.51 -3.10 -30.46
CA LYS A 86 -8.24 -4.09 -31.27
C LYS A 86 -8.50 -5.38 -30.52
N VAL A 87 -7.54 -5.82 -29.70
CA VAL A 87 -7.53 -7.18 -29.13
C VAL A 87 -8.04 -7.17 -27.70
N MET A 88 -7.76 -6.12 -26.92
CA MET A 88 -8.07 -6.05 -25.51
C MET A 88 -9.34 -5.25 -25.22
N LYS A 89 -10.15 -5.73 -24.28
CA LYS A 89 -11.40 -5.07 -23.87
C LYS A 89 -11.13 -4.21 -22.64
N GLY A 90 -10.46 -3.07 -22.82
CA GLY A 90 -10.20 -2.09 -21.78
C GLY A 90 -11.12 -0.86 -21.89
N ASP A 91 -11.35 -0.22 -20.74
CA ASP A 91 -12.08 1.05 -20.66
C ASP A 91 -11.12 2.25 -20.57
N LEU A 92 -9.84 1.97 -20.31
CA LEU A 92 -8.74 2.94 -20.27
C LEU A 92 -7.42 2.23 -20.66
N PHE A 93 -6.62 2.87 -21.51
CA PHE A 93 -5.29 2.43 -21.87
C PHE A 93 -4.28 3.48 -21.40
N VAL A 94 -3.33 3.08 -20.56
CA VAL A 94 -2.32 3.99 -20.01
C VAL A 94 -0.95 3.65 -20.57
N LEU A 95 -0.42 4.57 -21.38
CA LEU A 95 0.91 4.42 -21.98
C LEU A 95 1.96 4.82 -20.93
N LEU A 96 2.86 3.91 -20.64
CA LEU A 96 3.91 4.07 -19.64
C LEU A 96 5.28 4.07 -20.33
N SER A 97 6.04 5.15 -20.17
CA SER A 97 7.39 5.23 -20.72
C SER A 97 8.41 4.57 -19.80
N GLY A 98 9.24 3.68 -20.35
CA GLY A 98 10.42 3.15 -19.66
C GLY A 98 11.67 4.00 -19.87
N CYS A 99 12.80 3.55 -19.31
CA CYS A 99 14.07 4.28 -19.39
C CYS A 99 14.54 4.49 -20.82
N THR A 100 14.43 3.47 -21.68
CA THR A 100 14.84 3.55 -23.09
C THR A 100 14.08 4.66 -23.80
N ALA A 101 12.74 4.69 -23.68
CA ALA A 101 11.91 5.73 -24.27
C ALA A 101 12.30 7.15 -23.74
N GLY A 102 12.57 7.25 -22.43
CA GLY A 102 13.01 8.50 -21.83
C GLY A 102 14.38 9.01 -22.33
N ILE A 103 15.32 8.10 -22.60
CA ILE A 103 16.67 8.44 -23.09
C ILE A 103 16.62 8.89 -24.55
N ILE A 104 15.87 8.21 -25.40
CA ILE A 104 15.77 8.53 -26.83
C ILE A 104 14.84 9.72 -27.10
N GLY A 105 14.08 10.17 -26.07
CA GLY A 105 13.21 11.32 -26.19
C GLY A 105 11.87 11.03 -26.87
N ASP A 106 11.42 9.79 -26.91
CA ASP A 106 10.09 9.42 -27.42
C ASP A 106 9.00 10.08 -26.57
N ASN A 107 8.09 10.78 -27.22
CA ASN A 107 7.03 11.53 -26.55
C ASN A 107 5.75 10.70 -26.37
N THR A 108 5.73 9.88 -25.34
CA THR A 108 4.59 9.02 -25.00
C THR A 108 3.29 9.83 -24.79
N ALA A 109 3.39 11.03 -24.20
CA ALA A 109 2.24 11.89 -23.98
C ALA A 109 1.65 12.41 -25.30
N SER A 110 2.49 12.77 -26.29
CA SER A 110 2.04 13.19 -27.62
C SER A 110 1.33 12.04 -28.35
N VAL A 111 1.86 10.83 -28.24
CA VAL A 111 1.21 9.65 -28.82
C VAL A 111 -0.16 9.43 -28.19
N ALA A 112 -0.26 9.42 -26.85
CA ALA A 112 -1.53 9.28 -26.14
C ALA A 112 -2.54 10.35 -26.56
N LYS A 113 -2.12 11.62 -26.62
CA LYS A 113 -2.96 12.74 -27.02
C LYS A 113 -3.55 12.54 -28.42
N SER A 114 -2.77 12.00 -29.37
CA SER A 114 -3.25 11.75 -30.73
C SER A 114 -4.37 10.71 -30.82
N PHE A 115 -4.41 9.74 -29.88
CA PHE A 115 -5.51 8.78 -29.76
C PHE A 115 -6.69 9.38 -29.00
N ALA A 116 -6.44 10.15 -27.95
CA ALA A 116 -7.50 10.86 -27.21
C ALA A 116 -8.28 11.84 -28.08
N GLU A 117 -7.62 12.55 -28.99
CA GLU A 117 -8.24 13.44 -29.99
C GLU A 117 -9.17 12.69 -30.95
N GLN A 118 -8.98 11.39 -31.14
CA GLN A 118 -9.88 10.51 -31.89
C GLN A 118 -11.04 9.95 -31.04
N GLY A 119 -11.15 10.37 -29.76
CA GLY A 119 -12.16 9.88 -28.83
C GLY A 119 -11.84 8.54 -28.18
N LEU A 120 -10.61 8.05 -28.30
CA LEU A 120 -10.18 6.79 -27.72
C LEU A 120 -9.66 7.01 -26.28
N PRO A 121 -9.92 6.09 -25.33
CA PRO A 121 -9.59 6.26 -23.92
C PRO A 121 -8.09 5.95 -23.66
N VAL A 122 -7.23 6.78 -24.16
CA VAL A 122 -5.76 6.61 -24.06
C VAL A 122 -5.14 7.77 -23.29
N VAL A 123 -4.30 7.46 -22.31
CA VAL A 123 -3.59 8.41 -21.43
C VAL A 123 -2.10 8.11 -21.50
N GLY A 124 -1.25 9.12 -21.45
CA GLY A 124 0.21 8.96 -21.41
C GLY A 124 0.80 9.40 -20.06
N ALA A 125 1.65 8.56 -19.50
CA ALA A 125 2.36 8.83 -18.26
C ALA A 125 3.88 8.59 -18.44
N GLU A 126 4.69 9.56 -18.03
CA GLU A 126 6.14 9.49 -18.11
C GLU A 126 6.71 8.82 -16.86
N THR A 127 6.88 7.51 -16.91
CA THR A 127 7.27 6.65 -15.81
C THR A 127 8.67 6.05 -15.96
N SER A 128 9.58 6.74 -16.65
CA SER A 128 10.97 6.27 -16.76
C SER A 128 11.59 6.10 -15.38
N GLY A 129 12.48 5.10 -15.22
CA GLY A 129 13.11 4.80 -13.93
C GLY A 129 13.90 5.95 -13.31
N PHE A 130 14.27 6.94 -14.11
CA PHE A 130 14.93 8.17 -13.63
C PHE A 130 13.99 9.10 -12.85
N LYS A 131 12.67 8.91 -12.92
CA LYS A 131 11.67 9.72 -12.21
C LYS A 131 11.57 9.35 -10.74
N GLY A 132 11.92 8.12 -10.36
CA GLY A 132 11.88 7.64 -8.98
C GLY A 132 11.50 6.18 -8.82
N THR A 133 10.97 5.86 -7.64
CA THR A 133 10.47 4.53 -7.28
C THR A 133 9.05 4.29 -7.82
N SER A 134 8.55 3.05 -7.68
CA SER A 134 7.17 2.68 -8.01
C SER A 134 6.12 3.51 -7.24
N TYR A 135 6.42 4.00 -6.05
CA TYR A 135 5.56 4.93 -5.31
C TYR A 135 5.40 6.28 -6.03
N VAL A 136 6.49 6.82 -6.55
CA VAL A 136 6.46 8.04 -7.39
C VAL A 136 5.75 7.75 -8.72
N GLY A 137 5.98 6.58 -9.31
CA GLY A 137 5.28 6.13 -10.50
C GLY A 137 3.77 6.07 -10.33
N HIS A 138 3.31 5.61 -9.17
CA HIS A 138 1.90 5.59 -8.78
C HIS A 138 1.28 7.01 -8.87
N GLU A 139 1.87 7.99 -8.21
CA GLU A 139 1.39 9.38 -8.25
C GLU A 139 1.43 10.01 -9.66
N ILE A 140 2.44 9.64 -10.47
CA ILE A 140 2.53 10.08 -11.87
C ILE A 140 1.33 9.56 -12.67
N VAL A 141 0.97 8.29 -12.52
CA VAL A 141 -0.17 7.69 -13.23
C VAL A 141 -1.48 8.30 -12.76
N GLU A 142 -1.69 8.46 -11.45
CA GLU A 142 -2.89 9.09 -10.92
C GLU A 142 -3.09 10.50 -11.50
N LYS A 143 -2.05 11.33 -11.45
CA LYS A 143 -2.10 12.68 -12.02
C LYS A 143 -2.34 12.67 -13.53
N ALA A 144 -1.73 11.75 -14.27
CA ALA A 144 -1.94 11.62 -15.71
C ALA A 144 -3.40 11.25 -16.04
N ILE A 145 -4.02 10.34 -15.30
CA ILE A 145 -5.45 9.98 -15.47
C ILE A 145 -6.35 11.17 -15.11
N ILE A 146 -6.08 11.86 -14.01
CA ILE A 146 -6.82 13.04 -13.57
C ILE A 146 -6.76 14.13 -14.63
N ASP A 147 -5.58 14.38 -15.22
CA ASP A 147 -5.41 15.47 -16.18
C ASP A 147 -5.93 15.17 -17.58
N GLN A 148 -5.73 13.94 -18.06
CA GLN A 148 -5.99 13.61 -19.46
C GLN A 148 -7.33 12.86 -19.66
N PHE A 149 -7.75 12.03 -18.70
CA PHE A 149 -8.99 11.23 -18.82
C PHE A 149 -10.18 11.87 -18.11
N VAL A 150 -9.98 12.36 -16.87
CA VAL A 150 -11.01 13.13 -16.16
C VAL A 150 -11.11 14.53 -16.76
N GLY A 151 -9.97 15.18 -16.97
CA GLY A 151 -9.85 16.45 -17.69
C GLY A 151 -10.38 17.65 -16.89
N ASP A 152 -10.64 18.74 -17.61
CA ASP A 152 -11.15 19.98 -17.04
C ASP A 152 -12.69 19.97 -17.05
N VAL A 153 -13.26 19.48 -15.97
CA VAL A 153 -14.71 19.43 -15.77
C VAL A 153 -15.12 20.32 -14.61
N ARG A 154 -16.32 20.89 -14.69
CA ARG A 154 -16.90 21.61 -13.57
C ARG A 154 -17.43 20.59 -12.55
N PRO A 155 -16.95 20.62 -11.29
CA PRO A 155 -17.43 19.72 -10.27
C PRO A 155 -18.94 19.89 -10.01
N ALA A 156 -19.64 18.76 -9.90
CA ALA A 156 -21.00 18.67 -9.37
C ALA A 156 -20.92 18.03 -7.99
N VAL A 157 -20.52 18.82 -6.97
CA VAL A 157 -20.21 18.29 -5.65
C VAL A 157 -21.40 17.57 -5.04
N GLU A 158 -21.21 16.29 -4.73
CA GLU A 158 -22.17 15.44 -4.03
C GLU A 158 -21.84 15.43 -2.54
N LYS A 159 -22.78 15.91 -1.71
CA LYS A 159 -22.59 15.95 -0.27
C LYS A 159 -22.42 14.55 0.32
N GLY A 160 -21.41 14.36 1.15
CA GLY A 160 -21.08 13.09 1.78
C GLY A 160 -20.31 12.13 0.89
N LEU A 161 -19.97 12.50 -0.36
CA LEU A 161 -19.10 11.69 -1.21
C LEU A 161 -17.63 11.98 -0.88
N VAL A 162 -16.85 10.92 -0.64
CA VAL A 162 -15.44 10.98 -0.24
C VAL A 162 -14.58 10.14 -1.18
N ASN A 163 -13.57 10.74 -1.80
CA ASN A 163 -12.52 9.95 -2.46
C ASN A 163 -11.52 9.47 -1.41
N VAL A 164 -11.12 8.20 -1.46
CA VAL A 164 -10.11 7.63 -0.57
C VAL A 164 -8.84 7.32 -1.35
N PHE A 165 -7.74 7.88 -0.87
CA PHE A 165 -6.36 7.61 -1.30
C PHE A 165 -5.64 7.00 -0.12
N ALA A 166 -5.02 5.82 -0.30
CA ALA A 166 -4.33 5.10 0.76
C ALA A 166 -3.19 4.25 0.18
N ASP A 167 -3.25 2.94 0.36
CA ASP A 167 -2.23 2.01 -0.06
C ASP A 167 -1.89 2.06 -1.55
N VAL A 168 -0.62 1.86 -1.85
CA VAL A 168 -0.15 1.71 -3.24
C VAL A 168 -0.33 0.26 -3.67
N PRO A 169 -1.14 0.00 -4.72
CA PRO A 169 -1.40 -1.36 -5.20
C PRO A 169 -0.12 -2.15 -5.47
N ALA A 170 -0.10 -3.39 -5.01
CA ALA A 170 1.00 -4.35 -5.09
C ALA A 170 2.29 -3.98 -4.33
N GLN A 171 2.45 -2.75 -3.83
CA GLN A 171 3.54 -2.38 -2.93
C GLN A 171 3.20 -2.80 -1.49
N ASN A 172 1.97 -2.53 -1.05
CA ASN A 172 1.42 -3.10 0.17
C ASN A 172 0.68 -4.41 -0.18
N PRO A 173 1.00 -5.55 0.43
CA PRO A 173 0.33 -6.82 0.15
C PRO A 173 -1.14 -6.86 0.61
N PHE A 174 -1.53 -6.00 1.55
CA PHE A 174 -2.88 -5.94 2.12
C PHE A 174 -3.80 -4.91 1.46
N TRP A 175 -3.32 -4.16 0.48
CA TRP A 175 -4.00 -3.01 -0.12
C TRP A 175 -5.48 -3.24 -0.48
N ARG A 176 -5.86 -4.45 -0.94
CA ARG A 176 -7.26 -4.76 -1.27
C ARG A 176 -8.14 -4.81 -0.04
N GLY A 177 -7.67 -5.50 0.99
CA GLY A 177 -8.37 -5.60 2.25
C GLY A 177 -8.42 -4.26 2.98
N ASP A 178 -7.33 -3.51 2.94
CA ASP A 178 -7.22 -2.22 3.61
C ASP A 178 -8.16 -1.19 2.99
N LEU A 179 -8.21 -1.08 1.66
CA LEU A 179 -9.18 -0.21 0.96
C LEU A 179 -10.63 -0.60 1.25
N ALA A 180 -10.94 -1.91 1.28
CA ALA A 180 -12.28 -2.39 1.60
C ALA A 180 -12.67 -2.06 3.06
N ALA A 181 -11.76 -2.23 4.00
CA ALA A 181 -11.99 -1.94 5.42
C ALA A 181 -12.10 -0.42 5.69
N LEU A 182 -11.27 0.40 5.04
CA LEU A 182 -11.39 1.86 5.10
C LEU A 182 -12.74 2.32 4.58
N LYS A 183 -13.19 1.75 3.45
CA LYS A 183 -14.52 2.02 2.92
C LYS A 183 -15.61 1.71 3.94
N GLU A 184 -15.56 0.50 4.51
CA GLU A 184 -16.55 0.07 5.50
C GLU A 184 -16.59 1.00 6.74
N LEU A 185 -15.43 1.38 7.28
CA LEU A 185 -15.33 2.29 8.41
C LEU A 185 -15.97 3.66 8.10
N ILE A 186 -15.67 4.23 6.95
CA ILE A 186 -16.18 5.55 6.55
C ILE A 186 -17.68 5.49 6.28
N GLU A 187 -18.16 4.43 5.66
CA GLU A 187 -19.60 4.23 5.36
C GLU A 187 -20.45 4.09 6.64
N LYS A 188 -19.87 3.63 7.77
CA LYS A 188 -20.54 3.64 9.09
C LYS A 188 -20.92 5.06 9.56
N LEU A 189 -20.19 6.08 9.10
CA LEU A 189 -20.53 7.48 9.33
C LEU A 189 -21.63 8.02 8.40
N GLY A 190 -22.22 7.18 7.54
CA GLY A 190 -23.23 7.58 6.57
C GLY A 190 -22.66 8.31 5.36
N LEU A 191 -21.34 8.30 5.17
CA LEU A 191 -20.68 8.86 4.01
C LEU A 191 -20.68 7.85 2.85
N LYS A 192 -20.58 8.35 1.62
CA LYS A 192 -20.39 7.54 0.43
C LYS A 192 -18.91 7.54 0.07
N VAL A 193 -18.38 6.38 -0.27
CA VAL A 193 -16.94 6.24 -0.52
C VAL A 193 -16.68 5.88 -1.97
N ASN A 194 -15.83 6.68 -2.60
CA ASN A 194 -15.29 6.45 -3.92
C ASN A 194 -13.92 5.78 -3.81
N ILE A 195 -13.82 4.49 -4.17
CA ILE A 195 -12.59 3.70 -4.19
C ILE A 195 -12.09 3.54 -5.62
N LEU A 196 -10.85 3.92 -5.88
CA LEU A 196 -10.28 3.97 -7.22
C LEU A 196 -9.69 2.64 -7.70
N PHE A 197 -9.36 1.73 -6.78
CA PHE A 197 -8.60 0.51 -7.06
C PHE A 197 -9.29 -0.74 -6.51
N GLY A 198 -8.97 -1.88 -7.11
CA GLY A 198 -9.37 -3.20 -6.64
C GLY A 198 -10.83 -3.55 -6.94
N THR A 199 -11.29 -4.67 -6.35
CA THR A 199 -12.62 -5.23 -6.59
C THR A 199 -13.76 -4.38 -6.03
N SER A 200 -13.47 -3.49 -5.09
CA SER A 200 -14.45 -2.55 -4.53
C SER A 200 -14.67 -1.31 -5.40
N SER A 201 -13.89 -1.16 -6.47
CA SER A 201 -13.98 -0.06 -7.42
C SER A 201 -14.86 -0.41 -8.63
N ALA A 202 -15.67 0.53 -9.11
CA ALA A 202 -16.37 0.43 -10.39
C ALA A 202 -15.47 0.83 -11.59
N GLY A 203 -14.17 0.93 -11.39
CA GLY A 203 -13.19 1.24 -12.42
C GLY A 203 -13.21 2.69 -12.87
N VAL A 204 -13.16 2.92 -14.18
CA VAL A 204 -13.02 4.28 -14.75
C VAL A 204 -14.17 5.23 -14.40
N SER A 205 -15.33 4.72 -14.03
CA SER A 205 -16.45 5.55 -13.57
C SER A 205 -16.14 6.26 -12.25
N GLU A 206 -15.43 5.58 -11.34
CA GLU A 206 -14.98 6.17 -10.07
C GLU A 206 -13.96 7.29 -10.32
N TRP A 207 -13.06 7.09 -11.29
CA TRP A 207 -12.11 8.12 -11.69
C TRP A 207 -12.82 9.37 -12.25
N LYS A 208 -13.84 9.19 -13.09
CA LYS A 208 -14.64 10.31 -13.60
C LYS A 208 -15.44 11.01 -12.50
N ASN A 209 -15.73 10.31 -11.41
CA ASN A 209 -16.47 10.87 -10.28
C ASN A 209 -15.60 11.62 -9.26
N ILE A 210 -14.24 11.53 -9.36
CA ILE A 210 -13.32 12.23 -8.47
C ILE A 210 -13.64 13.71 -8.24
N PRO A 211 -13.94 14.52 -9.28
CA PRO A 211 -14.24 15.93 -9.10
C PRO A 211 -15.49 16.23 -8.27
N ASN A 212 -16.41 15.26 -8.19
CA ASN A 212 -17.71 15.42 -7.52
C ASN A 212 -17.65 15.13 -6.01
N ALA A 213 -16.52 14.66 -5.48
CA ALA A 213 -16.39 14.42 -4.06
C ALA A 213 -16.46 15.71 -3.24
N GLU A 214 -17.11 15.64 -2.08
CA GLU A 214 -17.12 16.72 -1.10
C GLU A 214 -15.70 17.00 -0.57
N PHE A 215 -14.95 15.92 -0.36
CA PHE A 215 -13.52 16.02 0.00
C PHE A 215 -12.74 14.76 -0.39
N ASN A 216 -11.42 14.90 -0.40
CA ASN A 216 -10.49 13.79 -0.53
C ASN A 216 -9.99 13.39 0.85
N LEU A 217 -9.91 12.11 1.13
CA LEU A 217 -9.28 11.56 2.32
C LEU A 217 -7.99 10.86 1.90
N LEU A 218 -6.87 11.34 2.41
CA LEU A 218 -5.56 10.72 2.22
C LEU A 218 -5.18 10.00 3.51
N VAL A 219 -5.12 8.67 3.46
CA VAL A 219 -4.64 7.79 4.55
C VAL A 219 -3.26 7.29 4.16
N SER A 220 -2.26 8.11 4.35
CA SER A 220 -0.86 7.79 4.03
C SER A 220 0.05 8.85 4.64
N PRO A 221 1.26 8.51 5.11
CA PRO A 221 2.21 9.52 5.56
C PRO A 221 2.64 10.48 4.45
N TRP A 222 2.90 9.99 3.23
CA TRP A 222 3.41 10.86 2.17
C TRP A 222 2.89 10.53 0.77
N VAL A 223 2.74 9.25 0.40
CA VAL A 223 2.28 8.86 -0.94
C VAL A 223 0.85 9.35 -1.16
N GLY A 224 0.59 9.98 -2.29
CA GLY A 224 -0.70 10.57 -2.62
C GLY A 224 -0.87 12.03 -2.18
N LEU A 225 0.06 12.59 -1.41
CA LEU A 225 -0.04 13.99 -0.96
C LEU A 225 -0.01 14.96 -2.15
N ASP A 226 0.91 14.76 -3.09
CA ASP A 226 1.00 15.56 -4.31
C ASP A 226 -0.26 15.41 -5.19
N VAL A 227 -0.94 14.27 -5.11
CA VAL A 227 -2.18 14.00 -5.86
C VAL A 227 -3.36 14.78 -5.27
N VAL A 228 -3.56 14.72 -3.95
CA VAL A 228 -4.66 15.46 -3.30
C VAL A 228 -4.46 16.96 -3.33
N GLU A 229 -3.21 17.43 -3.28
CA GLU A 229 -2.86 18.84 -3.52
C GLU A 229 -3.18 19.27 -4.97
N HIS A 230 -2.87 18.42 -5.95
CA HIS A 230 -3.22 18.63 -7.35
C HIS A 230 -4.73 18.71 -7.55
N LEU A 231 -5.51 17.80 -6.95
CA LEU A 231 -6.98 17.81 -7.00
C LEU A 231 -7.57 19.09 -6.36
N LYS A 232 -7.00 19.52 -5.23
CA LYS A 232 -7.40 20.78 -4.59
C LYS A 232 -7.15 21.98 -5.50
N LYS A 233 -5.99 22.02 -6.18
CA LYS A 233 -5.66 23.10 -7.13
C LYS A 233 -6.55 23.06 -8.37
N LYS A 234 -6.84 21.87 -8.91
CA LYS A 234 -7.57 21.68 -10.18
C LYS A 234 -9.07 21.84 -10.03
N TYR A 235 -9.66 21.22 -9.01
CA TYR A 235 -11.11 21.16 -8.82
C TYR A 235 -11.62 21.93 -7.60
N GLY A 236 -10.72 22.41 -6.74
CA GLY A 236 -11.08 23.07 -5.47
C GLY A 236 -11.49 22.09 -4.37
N THR A 237 -11.41 20.78 -4.58
CA THR A 237 -11.81 19.78 -3.61
C THR A 237 -10.89 19.80 -2.39
N PRO A 238 -11.38 20.07 -1.18
CA PRO A 238 -10.56 20.04 0.03
C PRO A 238 -10.09 18.62 0.33
N TYR A 239 -9.06 18.48 1.18
CA TYR A 239 -8.63 17.15 1.63
C TYR A 239 -8.33 17.10 3.11
N LEU A 240 -8.62 15.94 3.72
CA LEU A 240 -8.15 15.55 5.04
C LEU A 240 -6.92 14.64 4.84
N HIS A 241 -5.81 15.00 5.48
CA HIS A 241 -4.60 14.18 5.52
C HIS A 241 -4.53 13.44 6.86
N TYR A 242 -4.63 12.13 6.84
CA TYR A 242 -4.54 11.25 7.99
C TYR A 242 -3.34 10.31 7.82
N PRO A 243 -2.20 10.55 8.49
CA PRO A 243 -0.93 9.90 8.14
C PRO A 243 -0.70 8.52 8.79
N VAL A 244 -1.68 7.97 9.49
CA VAL A 244 -1.57 6.70 10.22
C VAL A 244 -2.63 5.72 9.74
N LEU A 245 -2.25 4.46 9.48
CA LEU A 245 -3.22 3.42 9.17
C LEU A 245 -4.05 3.11 10.44
N PRO A 246 -5.39 3.20 10.40
CA PRO A 246 -6.22 2.96 11.58
C PRO A 246 -6.32 1.47 11.89
N VAL A 247 -5.49 0.98 12.82
CA VAL A 247 -5.48 -0.40 13.30
C VAL A 247 -5.93 -0.43 14.76
N GLY A 248 -6.82 -1.35 15.11
CA GLY A 248 -7.29 -1.54 16.48
C GLY A 248 -8.35 -0.55 16.95
N GLY A 249 -8.64 -0.52 18.23
CA GLY A 249 -9.72 0.27 18.83
C GLY A 249 -9.42 1.75 18.89
N ASN A 250 -8.30 2.12 19.51
CA ASN A 250 -7.95 3.53 19.75
C ASN A 250 -7.79 4.31 18.45
N GLU A 251 -7.02 3.78 17.52
CA GLU A 251 -6.69 4.48 16.29
C GLU A 251 -7.88 4.54 15.32
N SER A 252 -8.72 3.49 15.27
CA SER A 252 -9.95 3.52 14.48
C SER A 252 -10.95 4.53 15.01
N SER A 253 -11.07 4.66 16.34
CA SER A 253 -11.92 5.67 16.98
C SER A 253 -11.41 7.10 16.71
N ARG A 254 -10.10 7.31 16.79
CA ARG A 254 -9.45 8.60 16.44
C ARG A 254 -9.72 8.97 14.98
N PHE A 255 -9.53 8.01 14.09
CA PHE A 255 -9.79 8.16 12.65
C PHE A 255 -11.24 8.58 12.36
N LEU A 256 -12.21 7.87 12.93
CA LEU A 256 -13.63 8.19 12.74
C LEU A 256 -14.00 9.58 13.29
N ARG A 257 -13.41 10.01 14.42
CA ARG A 257 -13.59 11.36 14.96
C ARG A 257 -13.07 12.44 14.02
N GLU A 258 -11.86 12.25 13.48
CA GLU A 258 -11.27 13.24 12.55
C GLU A 258 -12.03 13.29 11.22
N VAL A 259 -12.41 12.14 10.64
CA VAL A 259 -13.25 12.09 9.44
C VAL A 259 -14.62 12.73 9.68
N GLY A 260 -15.30 12.38 10.77
CA GLY A 260 -16.60 12.93 11.11
C GLY A 260 -16.57 14.44 11.34
N LYS A 261 -15.54 14.92 12.02
CA LYS A 261 -15.31 16.37 12.24
C LYS A 261 -15.06 17.10 10.91
N PHE A 262 -14.23 16.54 10.03
CA PHE A 262 -13.94 17.14 8.73
C PHE A 262 -15.17 17.18 7.82
N ALA A 263 -15.99 16.11 7.85
CA ALA A 263 -17.25 16.02 7.10
C ALA A 263 -18.39 16.85 7.74
N GLY A 264 -18.13 17.54 8.85
CA GLY A 264 -19.15 18.35 9.54
C GLY A 264 -20.31 17.55 10.15
N LEU A 265 -20.09 16.29 10.50
CA LEU A 265 -21.09 15.44 11.14
C LEU A 265 -21.32 15.84 12.60
N LYS A 266 -22.50 15.53 13.12
CA LYS A 266 -22.82 15.77 14.53
C LYS A 266 -21.95 14.87 15.41
N LYS A 267 -21.29 15.47 16.40
CA LYS A 267 -20.39 14.74 17.31
C LYS A 267 -21.09 13.57 18.00
N GLU A 268 -22.32 13.78 18.47
CA GLU A 268 -23.10 12.76 19.15
C GLU A 268 -23.38 11.53 18.26
N PHE A 269 -23.59 11.76 16.97
CA PHE A 269 -23.74 10.67 16.00
C PHE A 269 -22.43 9.91 15.80
N VAL A 270 -21.31 10.61 15.59
CA VAL A 270 -19.99 9.98 15.42
C VAL A 270 -19.63 9.17 16.66
N GLU A 271 -19.80 9.72 17.88
CA GLU A 271 -19.53 8.98 19.11
C GLU A 271 -20.45 7.77 19.27
N SER A 272 -21.72 7.84 18.88
CA SER A 272 -22.62 6.68 18.95
C SER A 272 -22.17 5.52 18.04
N VAL A 273 -21.60 5.85 16.87
CA VAL A 273 -21.00 4.82 15.98
C VAL A 273 -19.76 4.23 16.64
N ILE A 274 -18.89 5.06 17.18
CA ILE A 274 -17.66 4.63 17.85
C ILE A 274 -17.97 3.75 19.05
N GLU A 275 -18.89 4.16 19.94
CA GLU A 275 -19.30 3.38 21.12
C GLU A 275 -19.80 1.98 20.74
N CYS A 276 -20.53 1.87 19.63
CA CYS A 276 -21.01 0.59 19.13
C CYS A 276 -19.85 -0.33 18.70
N GLU A 277 -18.89 0.20 17.97
CA GLU A 277 -17.72 -0.54 17.48
C GLU A 277 -16.74 -0.89 18.61
N GLU A 278 -16.45 0.09 19.50
CA GLU A 278 -15.60 -0.11 20.67
C GLU A 278 -16.17 -1.18 21.60
N LYS A 279 -17.48 -1.17 21.82
CA LYS A 279 -18.11 -2.19 22.65
C LYS A 279 -17.83 -3.59 22.12
N ILE A 280 -18.00 -3.83 20.82
CA ILE A 280 -17.74 -5.14 20.20
C ILE A 280 -16.26 -5.50 20.32
N PHE A 281 -15.38 -4.55 20.01
CA PHE A 281 -13.93 -4.75 20.04
C PHE A 281 -13.44 -5.10 21.45
N TYR A 282 -13.82 -4.30 22.45
CA TYR A 282 -13.36 -4.50 23.82
C TYR A 282 -14.06 -5.66 24.51
N ASP A 283 -15.29 -6.04 24.14
CA ASP A 283 -15.92 -7.26 24.64
C ASP A 283 -15.06 -8.49 24.28
N TYR A 284 -14.52 -8.57 23.07
CA TYR A 284 -13.57 -9.61 22.68
C TYR A 284 -12.21 -9.45 23.36
N PHE A 285 -11.66 -8.26 23.35
CA PHE A 285 -10.32 -7.97 23.85
C PHE A 285 -10.22 -8.19 25.37
N VAL A 286 -11.17 -7.67 26.14
CA VAL A 286 -11.22 -7.83 27.60
C VAL A 286 -11.65 -9.26 27.97
N GLY A 287 -12.58 -9.86 27.23
CA GLY A 287 -13.00 -11.25 27.45
C GLY A 287 -11.86 -12.27 27.31
N THR A 288 -10.77 -11.91 26.66
CA THR A 288 -9.55 -12.72 26.57
C THR A 288 -8.47 -12.33 27.57
N ALA A 289 -8.72 -11.40 28.50
CA ALA A 289 -7.72 -10.89 29.43
C ALA A 289 -7.06 -11.97 30.29
N ASP A 290 -7.83 -12.94 30.80
CA ASP A 290 -7.29 -14.06 31.57
C ASP A 290 -6.38 -14.96 30.72
N PHE A 291 -6.75 -15.14 29.45
CA PHE A 291 -5.93 -15.88 28.50
C PHE A 291 -4.61 -15.13 28.23
N PHE A 292 -4.67 -13.84 28.01
CA PHE A 292 -3.49 -13.00 27.85
C PHE A 292 -2.62 -13.00 29.13
N ALA A 293 -3.21 -12.82 30.29
CA ALA A 293 -2.50 -12.84 31.56
C ALA A 293 -1.77 -14.18 31.79
N THR A 294 -2.39 -15.29 31.46
CA THR A 294 -1.79 -16.63 31.58
C THR A 294 -0.63 -16.82 30.58
N LEU A 295 -0.70 -16.22 29.41
CA LEU A 295 0.32 -16.33 28.36
C LEU A 295 1.40 -15.26 28.43
N LEU A 296 1.19 -14.15 29.12
CA LEU A 296 2.11 -13.01 29.22
C LEU A 296 3.54 -13.43 29.61
N ILE A 297 3.69 -14.44 30.46
CA ILE A 297 5.02 -14.97 30.83
C ILE A 297 5.81 -15.52 29.63
N ASN A 298 5.10 -15.90 28.57
CA ASN A 298 5.68 -16.51 27.36
C ASN A 298 5.50 -15.65 26.09
N LEU A 299 4.85 -14.49 26.20
CA LEU A 299 4.67 -13.60 25.06
C LEU A 299 5.97 -12.89 24.70
N PRO A 300 6.25 -12.77 23.42
CA PRO A 300 7.23 -11.80 22.96
C PRO A 300 6.68 -10.40 23.26
N TYR A 301 7.57 -9.49 23.60
CA TYR A 301 7.24 -8.09 23.86
C TYR A 301 8.11 -7.12 23.05
N GLU A 302 9.14 -7.62 22.39
CA GLU A 302 9.98 -6.84 21.49
C GLU A 302 9.40 -6.86 20.08
N LEU A 303 9.32 -5.69 19.46
CA LEU A 303 8.71 -5.48 18.16
C LEU A 303 9.72 -4.97 17.15
N TYR A 304 9.80 -5.63 16.00
CA TYR A 304 10.47 -5.16 14.81
C TYR A 304 9.47 -5.12 13.66
N VAL A 305 9.37 -3.99 12.98
CA VAL A 305 8.46 -3.83 11.85
C VAL A 305 9.26 -3.36 10.63
N THR A 306 9.06 -4.03 9.50
CA THR A 306 9.72 -3.71 8.23
C THR A 306 8.68 -3.64 7.12
N GLY A 307 8.52 -2.49 6.50
CA GLY A 307 7.54 -2.28 5.43
C GLY A 307 7.51 -0.84 4.91
N ASP A 308 6.46 -0.52 4.17
CA ASP A 308 6.18 0.88 3.82
C ASP A 308 5.86 1.71 5.08
N SER A 309 5.94 3.03 4.94
CA SER A 309 5.72 3.94 6.06
C SER A 309 4.32 3.84 6.67
N LEU A 310 3.29 3.60 5.86
CA LEU A 310 1.90 3.53 6.32
C LEU A 310 1.67 2.30 7.21
N SER A 311 1.97 1.12 6.69
CA SER A 311 1.80 -0.16 7.40
C SER A 311 2.68 -0.23 8.65
N SER A 312 3.93 0.21 8.54
CA SER A 312 4.88 0.14 9.65
C SER A 312 4.45 1.01 10.83
N ILE A 313 3.97 2.23 10.59
CA ILE A 313 3.47 3.12 11.64
C ILE A 313 2.19 2.56 12.26
N GLY A 314 1.21 2.15 11.44
CA GLY A 314 -0.09 1.68 11.94
C GLY A 314 0.01 0.40 12.78
N ILE A 315 0.79 -0.59 12.33
CA ILE A 315 1.02 -1.84 13.09
C ILE A 315 1.75 -1.54 14.40
N THR A 316 2.81 -0.71 14.35
CA THR A 316 3.56 -0.34 15.56
C THR A 316 2.66 0.35 16.57
N LYS A 317 1.82 1.29 16.11
CA LYS A 317 0.95 2.06 16.98
C LYS A 317 -0.05 1.20 17.75
N PHE A 318 -0.73 0.29 17.06
CA PHE A 318 -1.66 -0.64 17.71
C PHE A 318 -0.96 -1.52 18.74
N LEU A 319 0.18 -2.10 18.36
CA LEU A 319 0.89 -3.05 19.24
C LEU A 319 1.53 -2.37 20.45
N GLU A 320 1.99 -1.13 20.32
CA GLU A 320 2.51 -0.35 21.46
C GLU A 320 1.38 0.13 22.35
N ASP A 321 0.41 0.88 21.79
CA ASP A 321 -0.62 1.59 22.57
C ASP A 321 -1.63 0.66 23.25
N GLU A 322 -2.07 -0.41 22.53
CA GLU A 322 -3.17 -1.25 23.01
C GLU A 322 -2.70 -2.61 23.55
N VAL A 323 -1.53 -3.09 23.13
CA VAL A 323 -1.03 -4.41 23.52
C VAL A 323 0.20 -4.33 24.41
N GLY A 324 0.95 -3.23 24.38
CA GLY A 324 2.12 -3.02 25.23
C GLY A 324 3.43 -3.61 24.70
N TYR A 325 3.56 -3.76 23.40
CA TYR A 325 4.84 -4.15 22.77
C TYR A 325 5.83 -2.97 22.81
N ILE A 326 7.10 -3.30 22.83
CA ILE A 326 8.20 -2.33 22.85
C ILE A 326 8.86 -2.31 21.48
N PRO A 327 8.69 -1.23 20.67
CA PRO A 327 9.38 -1.08 19.40
C PRO A 327 10.90 -1.07 19.60
N LYS A 328 11.61 -1.94 18.89
CA LYS A 328 13.08 -2.01 18.87
C LYS A 328 13.66 -1.57 17.55
N GLY A 329 12.87 -1.62 16.48
CA GLY A 329 13.23 -1.16 15.15
C GLY A 329 12.03 -1.11 14.23
N VAL A 330 11.80 0.08 13.65
CA VAL A 330 10.78 0.31 12.64
C VAL A 330 11.48 0.75 11.36
N PHE A 331 11.57 -0.17 10.40
CA PHE A 331 12.33 0.01 9.17
C PHE A 331 11.38 0.40 8.03
N VAL A 332 11.48 1.64 7.59
CA VAL A 332 10.70 2.19 6.47
C VAL A 332 11.44 1.96 5.17
N THR A 333 10.81 1.29 4.22
CA THR A 333 11.43 0.76 3.01
C THR A 333 10.94 1.40 1.70
N ASP A 334 9.97 2.30 1.73
CA ASP A 334 9.37 2.97 0.57
C ASP A 334 10.26 4.07 -0.05
N ASN A 335 11.40 4.34 0.55
CA ASN A 335 12.46 5.23 0.05
C ASN A 335 11.95 6.63 -0.37
N PRO A 336 11.32 7.38 0.55
CA PRO A 336 10.83 8.72 0.28
C PRO A 336 11.99 9.69 -0.03
N ASN A 337 11.71 10.78 -0.72
CA ASN A 337 12.68 11.88 -0.83
C ASN A 337 12.84 12.58 0.52
N GLN A 338 13.88 13.40 0.68
CA GLN A 338 14.22 14.03 1.96
C GLN A 338 13.05 14.81 2.58
N LYS A 339 12.27 15.56 1.78
CA LYS A 339 11.10 16.31 2.26
C LYS A 339 10.06 15.39 2.89
N ASN A 340 9.79 14.28 2.22
CA ASN A 340 8.80 13.29 2.66
C ASN A 340 9.35 12.46 3.83
N GLU A 341 10.64 12.12 3.83
CA GLU A 341 11.31 11.49 4.97
C GLU A 341 11.18 12.35 6.23
N ASP A 342 11.50 13.63 6.14
CA ASP A 342 11.37 14.58 7.26
C ASP A 342 9.92 14.68 7.76
N PHE A 343 8.94 14.56 6.86
CA PHE A 343 7.53 14.53 7.25
C PHE A 343 7.17 13.25 7.99
N VAL A 344 7.52 12.08 7.43
CA VAL A 344 7.27 10.78 8.07
C VAL A 344 7.94 10.72 9.44
N ARG A 345 9.15 11.24 9.56
CA ARG A 345 9.87 11.31 10.84
C ARG A 345 9.11 12.15 11.87
N ARG A 346 8.59 13.32 11.48
CA ARG A 346 7.78 14.14 12.40
C ARG A 346 6.49 13.44 12.82
N VAL A 347 5.83 12.72 11.91
CA VAL A 347 4.65 11.91 12.24
C VAL A 347 5.03 10.85 13.26
N PHE A 348 6.11 10.11 13.01
CA PHE A 348 6.57 9.06 13.91
C PHE A 348 6.95 9.59 15.29
N GLU A 349 7.71 10.68 15.36
CA GLU A 349 8.11 11.32 16.63
C GLU A 349 6.90 11.83 17.43
N ALA A 350 5.85 12.29 16.76
CA ALA A 350 4.61 12.72 17.43
C ALA A 350 3.81 11.53 17.97
N GLU A 351 3.77 10.41 17.23
CA GLU A 351 3.04 9.21 17.64
C GLU A 351 3.82 8.34 18.64
N PHE A 352 5.17 8.37 18.61
CA PHE A 352 6.06 7.53 19.44
C PHE A 352 7.17 8.35 20.12
N PRO A 353 6.84 9.28 21.00
CA PRO A 353 7.83 10.20 21.60
C PRO A 353 8.93 9.47 22.39
N GLU A 354 8.62 8.33 23.02
CA GLU A 354 9.56 7.53 23.80
C GLU A 354 10.42 6.61 22.92
N HIS A 355 9.98 6.32 21.70
CA HIS A 355 10.62 5.38 20.77
C HIS A 355 11.08 6.03 19.45
N LYS A 356 11.21 7.36 19.40
CA LYS A 356 11.56 8.11 18.19
C LYS A 356 12.84 7.64 17.51
N ASP A 357 13.80 7.16 18.29
CA ASP A 357 15.10 6.70 17.80
C ASP A 357 15.06 5.29 17.16
N THR A 358 13.91 4.61 17.20
CA THR A 358 13.72 3.29 16.59
C THR A 358 13.37 3.35 15.10
N LEU A 359 13.01 4.53 14.57
CA LEU A 359 12.67 4.73 13.17
C LEU A 359 13.93 4.78 12.30
N VAL A 360 14.00 3.88 11.33
CA VAL A 360 15.10 3.77 10.38
C VAL A 360 14.56 3.76 8.95
N PHE A 361 15.06 4.65 8.10
CA PHE A 361 14.81 4.61 6.66
C PHE A 361 15.90 3.79 6.00
N GLU A 362 15.60 2.57 5.65
CA GLU A 362 16.53 1.67 4.97
C GLU A 362 15.80 0.84 3.91
N PRO A 363 15.99 1.13 2.63
CA PRO A 363 15.32 0.40 1.55
C PRO A 363 15.97 -0.95 1.25
N ASP A 364 17.19 -1.22 1.75
CA ASP A 364 17.93 -2.45 1.45
C ASP A 364 17.71 -3.52 2.53
N SER A 365 17.01 -4.58 2.17
CA SER A 365 16.69 -5.68 3.09
C SER A 365 17.89 -6.45 3.59
N GLU A 366 19.03 -6.44 2.87
CA GLU A 366 20.26 -7.05 3.36
C GLU A 366 20.83 -6.26 4.55
N LYS A 367 20.80 -4.91 4.48
CA LYS A 367 21.22 -4.06 5.59
C LYS A 367 20.29 -4.18 6.79
N ILE A 368 18.96 -4.26 6.53
CA ILE A 368 17.98 -4.53 7.59
C ILE A 368 18.28 -5.85 8.30
N LYS A 369 18.60 -6.91 7.56
CA LYS A 369 18.99 -8.19 8.13
C LYS A 369 20.20 -8.06 9.05
N PHE A 370 21.24 -7.33 8.64
CA PHE A 370 22.44 -7.12 9.47
C PHE A 370 22.12 -6.34 10.75
N ALA A 371 21.12 -5.48 10.73
CA ALA A 371 20.67 -4.75 11.91
C ALA A 371 19.84 -5.63 12.87
N ILE A 372 18.93 -6.44 12.35
CA ILE A 372 17.94 -7.17 13.15
C ILE A 372 18.46 -8.55 13.60
N GLU A 373 19.07 -9.34 12.72
CA GLU A 373 19.42 -10.75 13.01
C GLU A 373 20.28 -10.95 14.25
N PRO A 374 21.31 -10.12 14.55
CA PRO A 374 22.10 -10.25 15.78
C PRO A 374 21.28 -10.03 17.06
N GLU A 375 20.32 -9.10 17.02
CA GLU A 375 19.45 -8.80 18.16
C GLU A 375 18.44 -9.91 18.41
N LEU A 376 17.87 -10.48 17.35
CA LEU A 376 16.96 -11.63 17.46
C LEU A 376 17.62 -12.87 18.10
N LYS A 377 18.92 -13.08 17.83
CA LYS A 377 19.68 -14.19 18.44
C LYS A 377 19.87 -14.01 19.95
N LYS A 378 19.82 -12.77 20.44
CA LYS A 378 19.95 -12.46 21.87
C LYS A 378 18.61 -12.51 22.59
N SER A 379 17.54 -12.03 21.93
CA SER A 379 16.26 -11.82 22.56
C SER A 379 15.47 -13.11 22.77
N GLY A 380 15.27 -13.92 21.72
CA GLY A 380 14.39 -15.10 21.73
C GLY A 380 12.91 -14.80 22.02
N ARG A 381 12.50 -13.53 22.07
CA ARG A 381 11.16 -13.05 22.46
C ARG A 381 10.67 -11.87 21.61
N ALA A 382 10.99 -11.88 20.33
CA ALA A 382 10.57 -10.83 19.42
C ALA A 382 9.46 -11.27 18.48
N VAL A 383 8.60 -10.31 18.10
CA VAL A 383 7.73 -10.40 16.93
C VAL A 383 8.35 -9.55 15.83
N VAL A 384 8.50 -10.12 14.66
CA VAL A 384 9.06 -9.49 13.49
C VAL A 384 8.01 -9.45 12.38
N PHE A 385 7.68 -8.25 11.95
CA PHE A 385 6.88 -8.02 10.76
C PHE A 385 7.78 -7.71 9.58
N GLY A 386 7.48 -8.28 8.41
CA GLY A 386 8.31 -8.07 7.24
C GLY A 386 7.85 -8.87 6.02
N SER A 387 8.83 -9.30 5.23
CA SER A 387 8.64 -10.08 4.00
C SER A 387 9.28 -11.47 4.12
N ASP A 388 9.36 -12.22 3.02
CA ASP A 388 10.09 -13.49 2.98
C ASP A 388 11.57 -13.35 3.37
N TRP A 389 12.15 -12.17 3.22
CA TRP A 389 13.52 -11.93 3.63
C TRP A 389 13.67 -11.97 5.16
N GLU A 390 12.81 -11.26 5.90
CA GLU A 390 12.82 -11.28 7.37
C GLU A 390 12.40 -12.63 7.92
N ARG A 391 11.44 -13.27 7.25
CA ARG A 391 10.95 -14.60 7.64
C ARG A 391 12.08 -15.62 7.79
N THR A 392 13.03 -15.60 6.86
CA THR A 392 14.09 -16.60 6.78
C THR A 392 14.99 -16.60 8.02
N TYR A 393 15.43 -15.44 8.47
CA TYR A 393 16.31 -15.35 9.64
C TYR A 393 15.55 -15.31 10.96
N THR A 394 14.33 -14.77 10.97
CA THR A 394 13.48 -14.74 12.16
C THR A 394 13.12 -16.16 12.61
N LYS A 395 12.67 -17.01 11.69
CA LYS A 395 12.34 -18.42 12.02
C LYS A 395 13.56 -19.22 12.50
N LYS A 396 14.75 -18.96 11.95
CA LYS A 396 15.98 -19.61 12.41
C LYS A 396 16.37 -19.26 13.85
N THR A 397 15.94 -18.12 14.34
CA THR A 397 16.20 -17.65 15.71
C THR A 397 15.10 -18.01 16.71
N GLY A 398 14.04 -18.67 16.26
CA GLY A 398 12.91 -19.08 17.10
C GLY A 398 11.97 -17.94 17.50
N ASN A 399 12.08 -16.78 16.85
CA ASN A 399 11.20 -15.64 17.05
C ASN A 399 9.94 -15.76 16.18
N ILE A 400 8.89 -15.00 16.50
CA ILE A 400 7.62 -14.97 15.77
C ILE A 400 7.77 -14.09 14.53
N PHE A 401 7.26 -14.58 13.41
CA PHE A 401 7.25 -13.84 12.15
C PHE A 401 5.85 -13.69 11.59
N LEU A 402 5.50 -12.47 11.17
CA LEU A 402 4.30 -12.16 10.41
C LEU A 402 4.64 -11.31 9.17
N TYR A 403 3.81 -11.44 8.13
CA TYR A 403 3.96 -10.60 6.95
C TYR A 403 3.36 -9.21 7.17
N SER A 404 4.09 -8.18 6.71
CA SER A 404 3.65 -6.79 6.60
C SER A 404 4.03 -6.15 5.26
N SER A 405 4.93 -6.77 4.52
CA SER A 405 5.44 -6.20 3.27
C SER A 405 5.79 -7.27 2.24
N ALA A 406 5.85 -6.90 0.97
CA ALA A 406 6.34 -7.74 -0.13
C ALA A 406 7.88 -7.86 -0.09
N PRO A 407 8.48 -8.94 -0.67
CA PRO A 407 7.83 -10.05 -1.35
C PRO A 407 7.23 -11.09 -0.40
N ILE A 408 6.14 -11.75 -0.85
CA ILE A 408 5.46 -12.82 -0.12
C ILE A 408 5.26 -14.02 -1.06
N ASN A 409 5.89 -15.14 -0.75
CA ASN A 409 5.80 -16.35 -1.57
C ASN A 409 5.18 -17.54 -0.81
N GLN A 410 4.90 -17.41 0.48
CA GLN A 410 4.47 -18.51 1.32
C GLN A 410 3.17 -18.22 2.09
N GLN A 411 2.44 -17.20 1.68
CA GLN A 411 1.11 -16.89 2.19
C GLN A 411 0.24 -16.34 1.06
N LEU A 412 -1.00 -16.82 0.97
CA LEU A 412 -2.01 -16.25 0.09
C LEU A 412 -2.68 -15.07 0.81
N ILE A 413 -2.70 -13.90 0.17
CA ILE A 413 -3.37 -12.70 0.68
C ILE A 413 -4.39 -12.24 -0.37
N LEU A 414 -5.67 -12.41 -0.08
CA LEU A 414 -6.78 -12.00 -0.95
C LEU A 414 -7.47 -10.73 -0.44
N SER A 415 -8.05 -10.82 0.75
CA SER A 415 -8.83 -9.75 1.41
C SER A 415 -8.40 -9.51 2.85
N LYS A 416 -7.25 -10.03 3.25
CA LYS A 416 -6.72 -9.85 4.59
C LYS A 416 -6.37 -8.38 4.81
N THR A 417 -6.71 -7.88 6.00
CA THR A 417 -6.42 -6.52 6.44
C THR A 417 -6.24 -6.49 7.95
N TYR A 418 -5.48 -5.51 8.43
CA TYR A 418 -5.40 -5.17 9.84
C TYR A 418 -6.08 -3.83 10.14
N VAL A 419 -6.68 -3.19 9.15
CA VAL A 419 -7.43 -1.94 9.31
C VAL A 419 -8.69 -2.14 10.12
N GLY A 420 -8.99 -1.16 10.97
CA GLY A 420 -10.21 -1.10 11.76
C GLY A 420 -10.17 -1.93 13.04
N TYR A 421 -11.27 -1.91 13.75
CA TYR A 421 -11.45 -2.66 15.00
C TYR A 421 -11.26 -4.15 14.78
N GLN A 422 -11.93 -4.73 13.77
CA GLN A 422 -11.80 -6.15 13.43
C GLN A 422 -10.39 -6.50 12.92
N GLY A 423 -9.71 -5.55 12.31
CA GLY A 423 -8.32 -5.71 11.87
C GLY A 423 -7.36 -5.87 13.05
N GLY A 424 -7.56 -5.10 14.12
CA GLY A 424 -6.79 -5.25 15.36
C GLY A 424 -6.98 -6.61 16.02
N LEU A 425 -8.22 -7.12 16.11
CA LEU A 425 -8.49 -8.47 16.62
C LEU A 425 -7.80 -9.54 15.76
N ARG A 426 -7.89 -9.42 14.44
CA ARG A 426 -7.24 -10.35 13.51
C ARG A 426 -5.71 -10.33 13.65
N LEU A 427 -5.12 -9.15 13.88
CA LEU A 427 -3.69 -9.04 14.11
C LEU A 427 -3.26 -9.79 15.37
N MET A 428 -4.05 -9.69 16.44
CA MET A 428 -3.83 -10.45 17.66
C MET A 428 -3.95 -11.94 17.44
N GLU A 429 -5.01 -12.40 16.75
CA GLU A 429 -5.18 -13.81 16.40
C GLU A 429 -3.98 -14.35 15.62
N ASP A 430 -3.48 -13.60 14.64
CA ASP A 430 -2.31 -14.01 13.84
C ASP A 430 -1.03 -14.14 14.68
N ILE A 431 -0.79 -13.23 15.61
CA ILE A 431 0.37 -13.29 16.51
C ILE A 431 0.29 -14.56 17.39
N TYR A 432 -0.86 -14.77 18.04
CA TYR A 432 -1.03 -15.92 18.95
C TYR A 432 -1.03 -17.24 18.22
N ASN A 433 -1.72 -17.35 17.07
CA ASN A 433 -1.74 -18.56 16.27
C ASN A 433 -0.32 -18.93 15.81
N THR A 434 0.46 -17.95 15.34
CA THR A 434 1.86 -18.18 14.94
C THR A 434 2.72 -18.64 16.13
N MET A 435 2.49 -18.07 17.31
CA MET A 435 3.18 -18.49 18.53
C MET A 435 2.84 -19.95 18.93
N PHE A 436 1.58 -20.36 18.80
CA PHE A 436 1.16 -21.73 19.12
C PHE A 436 1.71 -22.74 18.13
N GLU A 437 1.69 -22.43 16.83
CA GLU A 437 2.28 -23.30 15.79
C GLU A 437 3.77 -23.54 16.04
N GLY A 438 4.52 -22.50 16.43
CA GLY A 438 5.93 -22.62 16.77
C GLY A 438 6.20 -23.56 17.96
N LYS A 439 5.30 -23.63 18.93
CA LYS A 439 5.41 -24.54 20.09
C LYS A 439 5.11 -25.99 19.71
N THR A 440 4.26 -26.22 18.73
CA THR A 440 3.91 -27.59 18.28
C THR A 440 5.03 -28.21 17.43
N ILE A 441 5.74 -27.41 16.65
CA ILE A 441 6.84 -27.88 15.78
C ILE A 441 8.07 -28.32 16.58
N THR A 442 8.28 -27.82 17.80
CA THR A 442 9.44 -28.20 18.63
C THR A 442 9.27 -29.55 19.34
N GLY A 443 8.14 -30.27 19.18
CA GLY A 443 7.94 -31.64 19.65
C GLY A 443 8.00 -31.82 21.16
N GLN A 444 8.11 -30.76 21.94
CA GLN A 444 8.04 -30.83 23.40
C GLN A 444 6.61 -30.63 23.86
N THR A 445 5.81 -31.66 23.81
CA THR A 445 4.52 -31.69 24.48
C THR A 445 4.70 -31.53 25.99
N PHE A 446 3.75 -30.85 26.63
CA PHE A 446 3.72 -30.65 28.09
C PHE A 446 3.86 -31.96 28.87
N GLN A 447 3.59 -33.10 28.26
CA GLN A 447 3.75 -34.42 28.82
C GLN A 447 5.21 -34.88 28.94
N GLU A 448 6.10 -34.46 28.06
CA GLU A 448 7.53 -34.83 28.13
C GLU A 448 8.30 -34.10 29.25
N LYS A 449 7.82 -32.93 29.68
CA LYS A 449 8.41 -32.21 30.82
C LYS A 449 7.98 -32.67 32.20
N LEU A 450 6.91 -33.46 32.28
CA LEU A 450 6.42 -34.05 33.53
C LEU A 450 6.95 -35.48 33.79
N GLY A 451 7.70 -36.01 32.86
CA GLY A 451 8.24 -37.38 32.93
C GLY A 451 9.77 -37.49 33.09
N SER A 452 10.46 -36.35 33.35
CA SER A 452 11.91 -36.37 33.61
C SER A 452 12.26 -35.91 35.01
#